data_d270b164c33583525a623b7cd17c2724
#
_entry.id   d270b164c33583525a623b7cd17c2724
#
_cell.length_a   1.000
_cell.length_b   1.000
_cell.length_c   1.000
_cell.angle_alpha   90.00
_cell.angle_beta   90.00
_cell.angle_gamma   90.00
#
_symmetry.space_group_name_H-M   'P 1'
#
loop_
_entity.id
_entity.type
_entity.pdbx_description
1 polymer ?
#
loop_
_entity_poly.entity_id
_entity_poly.type
_entity_poly.pdbx_seq_one_letter_code
_entity_poly.pdbx_strand_id
1 'polypeptide(L)'
;MITSHLGNDDERTPEEELADSYDRIKQNVQSQILTTILSKKPQEFERLVVKLLQAMGYGGEVKNSGIVTKLSNDGGIDGIIKEDILGFNHISIQAKRYALDNNVQRHEVQSFVGAVAGTPSKKGVFITTSDYTKGAMEYVESLNGSP
;
A
#
# COMPACT_ATOMS: atom_id res chain seq x y z
N MET A 1 60.59 -10.75 12.23
CA MET A 1 59.34 -10.48 12.97
C MET A 1 58.28 -10.03 11.98
N ILE A 2 57.41 -10.91 11.63
CA ILE A 2 56.29 -10.61 10.73
C ILE A 2 55.08 -10.42 11.62
N THR A 3 54.67 -9.19 11.84
CA THR A 3 53.39 -8.88 12.45
C THR A 3 52.34 -8.96 11.37
N SER A 4 51.61 -10.05 11.36
CA SER A 4 50.40 -10.21 10.59
C SER A 4 49.34 -9.26 11.12
N HIS A 5 49.03 -8.22 10.38
CA HIS A 5 47.72 -7.57 10.53
C HIS A 5 46.70 -8.50 9.88
N LEU A 6 46.08 -9.29 10.72
CA LEU A 6 44.82 -9.90 10.41
C LEU A 6 43.78 -8.78 10.35
N GLY A 7 43.43 -8.41 9.15
CA GLY A 7 42.20 -7.69 8.91
C GLY A 7 41.04 -8.54 9.46
N ASN A 8 40.09 -7.90 10.10
CA ASN A 8 38.79 -8.49 10.33
C ASN A 8 38.17 -8.82 8.99
N ASP A 9 38.48 -10.01 8.47
CA ASP A 9 37.61 -10.62 7.49
C ASP A 9 36.28 -10.90 8.22
N ASP A 10 35.27 -10.21 7.78
CA ASP A 10 33.89 -10.45 8.16
C ASP A 10 33.64 -11.96 7.94
N GLU A 11 33.50 -12.73 9.00
CA GLU A 11 33.39 -14.20 8.97
C GLU A 11 32.04 -14.66 8.39
N ARG A 12 31.55 -13.99 7.35
CA ARG A 12 30.33 -14.37 6.68
C ARG A 12 30.57 -15.48 5.67
N THR A 13 29.66 -16.42 5.64
CA THR A 13 29.65 -17.44 4.60
C THR A 13 29.23 -16.84 3.24
N PRO A 14 29.59 -17.45 2.12
CA PRO A 14 29.13 -17.02 0.80
C PRO A 14 27.59 -16.93 0.69
N GLU A 15 26.87 -17.81 1.39
CA GLU A 15 25.42 -17.81 1.45
C GLU A 15 24.89 -16.59 2.21
N GLU A 16 25.52 -16.20 3.30
CA GLU A 16 25.19 -14.99 4.06
C GLU A 16 25.49 -13.73 3.24
N GLU A 17 26.60 -13.68 2.53
CA GLU A 17 26.94 -12.56 1.63
C GLU A 17 25.92 -12.43 0.49
N LEU A 18 25.47 -13.55 -0.07
CA LEU A 18 24.44 -13.56 -1.11
C LEU A 18 23.11 -13.04 -0.59
N ALA A 19 22.69 -13.50 0.59
CA ALA A 19 21.45 -13.06 1.24
C ALA A 19 21.49 -11.56 1.54
N ASP A 20 22.59 -11.07 2.12
CA ASP A 20 22.76 -9.65 2.41
C ASP A 20 22.79 -8.79 1.13
N SER A 21 23.43 -9.29 0.06
CA SER A 21 23.45 -8.61 -1.23
C SER A 21 22.07 -8.53 -1.87
N TYR A 22 21.29 -9.59 -1.79
CA TYR A 22 19.91 -9.63 -2.25
C TYR A 22 19.05 -8.62 -1.50
N ASP A 23 19.14 -8.58 -0.17
CA ASP A 23 18.38 -7.67 0.66
C ASP A 23 18.75 -6.20 0.37
N ARG A 24 20.02 -5.89 0.17
CA ARG A 24 20.45 -4.54 -0.24
C ARG A 24 19.89 -4.14 -1.60
N ILE A 25 19.91 -5.04 -2.57
CA ILE A 25 19.32 -4.79 -3.90
C ILE A 25 17.83 -4.54 -3.78
N LYS A 26 17.12 -5.40 -3.03
CA LYS A 26 15.67 -5.28 -2.79
C LYS A 26 15.32 -3.94 -2.15
N GLN A 27 16.01 -3.55 -1.09
CA GLN A 27 15.79 -2.27 -0.41
C GLN A 27 16.06 -1.08 -1.33
N ASN A 28 17.12 -1.15 -2.15
CA ASN A 28 17.44 -0.10 -3.11
C ASN A 28 16.35 0.06 -4.17
N VAL A 29 15.86 -1.06 -4.73
CA VAL A 29 14.76 -1.05 -5.70
C VAL A 29 13.48 -0.50 -5.07
N GLN A 30 13.13 -0.92 -3.85
CA GLN A 30 11.97 -0.40 -3.12
C GLN A 30 12.08 1.12 -2.90
N SER A 31 13.24 1.62 -2.52
CA SER A 31 13.48 3.05 -2.34
C SER A 31 13.34 3.83 -3.64
N GLN A 32 13.85 3.29 -4.74
CA GLN A 32 13.74 3.91 -6.06
C GLN A 32 12.29 3.96 -6.54
N ILE A 33 11.52 2.90 -6.34
CA ILE A 33 10.09 2.84 -6.66
C ILE A 33 9.34 3.91 -5.87
N LEU A 34 9.55 3.98 -4.57
CA LEU A 34 8.89 4.94 -3.69
C LEU A 34 9.24 6.38 -4.07
N THR A 35 10.51 6.68 -4.34
CA THR A 35 10.96 7.99 -4.82
C THR A 35 10.27 8.37 -6.13
N THR A 36 10.15 7.43 -7.05
CA THR A 36 9.48 7.65 -8.33
C THR A 36 7.99 7.95 -8.12
N ILE A 37 7.30 7.19 -7.27
CA ILE A 37 5.89 7.41 -6.94
C ILE A 37 5.70 8.80 -6.32
N LEU A 38 6.54 9.19 -5.38
CA LEU A 38 6.47 10.49 -4.71
C LEU A 38 6.74 11.68 -5.65
N SER A 39 7.41 11.46 -6.78
CA SER A 39 7.59 12.46 -7.83
C SER A 39 6.35 12.67 -8.71
N LYS A 40 5.38 11.77 -8.66
CA LYS A 40 4.17 11.79 -9.47
C LYS A 40 3.04 12.56 -8.77
N LYS A 41 2.01 12.91 -9.55
CA LYS A 41 0.80 13.56 -9.00
C LYS A 41 -0.03 12.56 -8.18
N PRO A 42 -0.81 13.02 -7.19
CA PRO A 42 -1.70 12.14 -6.41
C PRO A 42 -2.63 11.28 -7.27
N GLN A 43 -3.21 11.83 -8.34
CA GLN A 43 -4.09 11.09 -9.25
C GLN A 43 -3.38 9.96 -10.01
N GLU A 44 -2.09 10.13 -10.28
CA GLU A 44 -1.28 9.06 -10.90
C GLU A 44 -1.06 7.91 -9.93
N PHE A 45 -0.91 8.20 -8.64
CA PHE A 45 -0.82 7.19 -7.58
C PHE A 45 -2.15 6.44 -7.42
N GLU A 46 -3.29 7.13 -7.42
CA GLU A 46 -4.62 6.50 -7.38
C GLU A 46 -4.79 5.49 -8.53
N ARG A 47 -4.43 5.87 -9.75
CA ARG A 47 -4.46 4.97 -10.92
C ARG A 47 -3.50 3.80 -10.78
N LEU A 48 -2.30 4.04 -10.26
CA LEU A 48 -1.31 3.01 -10.02
C LEU A 48 -1.82 1.97 -9.04
N VAL A 49 -2.45 2.39 -7.94
CA VAL A 49 -3.00 1.49 -6.91
C VAL A 49 -4.09 0.59 -7.50
N VAL A 50 -5.01 1.14 -8.29
CA VAL A 50 -6.04 0.34 -8.97
C VAL A 50 -5.41 -0.70 -9.88
N LYS A 51 -4.45 -0.31 -10.72
CA LYS A 51 -3.73 -1.23 -11.61
C LYS A 51 -2.94 -2.29 -10.86
N LEU A 52 -2.31 -1.92 -9.75
CA LEU A 52 -1.56 -2.84 -8.90
C LEU A 52 -2.48 -3.93 -8.33
N LEU A 53 -3.60 -3.54 -7.76
CA LEU A 53 -4.56 -4.49 -7.20
C LEU A 53 -5.15 -5.41 -8.28
N GLN A 54 -5.44 -4.89 -9.46
CA GLN A 54 -5.86 -5.71 -10.60
C GLN A 54 -4.76 -6.70 -11.04
N ALA A 55 -3.51 -6.27 -11.10
CA ALA A 55 -2.37 -7.13 -11.42
C ALA A 55 -2.14 -8.22 -10.36
N MET A 56 -2.52 -7.97 -9.11
CA MET A 56 -2.52 -8.96 -8.02
C MET A 56 -3.68 -9.96 -8.11
N GLY A 57 -4.60 -9.80 -9.05
CA GLY A 57 -5.72 -10.70 -9.30
C GLY A 57 -7.06 -10.25 -8.71
N TYR A 58 -7.12 -9.09 -8.06
CA TYR A 58 -8.39 -8.53 -7.60
C TYR A 58 -9.24 -8.09 -8.79
N GLY A 59 -10.54 -8.40 -8.75
CA GLY A 59 -11.45 -8.19 -9.87
C GLY A 59 -11.60 -9.42 -10.79
N GLY A 60 -10.78 -10.45 -10.61
CA GLY A 60 -10.88 -11.72 -11.32
C GLY A 60 -10.93 -11.57 -12.84
N GLU A 61 -11.88 -12.23 -13.49
CA GLU A 61 -12.08 -12.22 -14.93
C GLU A 61 -12.97 -11.05 -15.42
N VAL A 62 -13.40 -10.16 -14.54
CA VAL A 62 -14.25 -9.02 -14.92
C VAL A 62 -13.46 -8.03 -15.75
N LYS A 63 -13.82 -7.89 -17.02
CA LYS A 63 -13.22 -6.90 -17.91
C LYS A 63 -13.48 -5.49 -17.39
N ASN A 64 -12.43 -4.64 -17.41
CA ASN A 64 -12.52 -3.27 -16.89
C ASN A 64 -13.02 -3.20 -15.44
N SER A 65 -12.58 -4.13 -14.60
CA SER A 65 -12.98 -4.21 -13.18
C SER A 65 -12.62 -2.97 -12.36
N GLY A 66 -11.53 -2.30 -12.71
CA GLY A 66 -11.02 -1.13 -11.99
C GLY A 66 -11.57 0.18 -12.55
N ILE A 67 -12.10 1.01 -11.69
CA ILE A 67 -12.59 2.36 -12.01
C ILE A 67 -11.95 3.34 -11.04
N VAL A 68 -11.30 4.38 -11.56
CA VAL A 68 -10.89 5.53 -10.75
C VAL A 68 -12.07 6.48 -10.68
N THR A 69 -12.53 6.80 -9.48
CA THR A 69 -13.63 7.74 -9.28
C THR A 69 -13.15 9.16 -9.58
N LYS A 70 -13.99 9.96 -10.22
CA LYS A 70 -13.72 11.39 -10.34
C LYS A 70 -13.84 12.02 -8.94
N LEU A 71 -13.07 13.08 -8.70
CA LEU A 71 -13.15 13.95 -7.52
C LEU A 71 -14.62 14.31 -7.20
N SER A 72 -15.28 13.43 -6.49
CA SER A 72 -16.61 13.68 -5.96
C SER A 72 -16.53 13.58 -4.44
N ASN A 73 -17.43 14.26 -3.76
CA ASN A 73 -17.56 14.28 -2.30
C ASN A 73 -17.93 12.92 -1.67
N ASP A 74 -17.43 11.82 -2.21
CA ASP A 74 -17.82 10.46 -1.86
C ASP A 74 -17.05 9.89 -0.65
N GLY A 75 -16.70 10.75 0.31
CA GLY A 75 -16.14 10.31 1.57
C GLY A 75 -14.70 9.75 1.47
N GLY A 76 -13.97 10.06 0.36
CA GLY A 76 -12.59 9.65 0.19
C GLY A 76 -12.39 8.33 -0.53
N ILE A 77 -13.39 7.84 -1.29
CA ILE A 77 -13.22 6.69 -2.18
C ILE A 77 -12.64 7.19 -3.50
N ASP A 78 -11.38 6.82 -3.79
CA ASP A 78 -10.65 7.24 -4.99
C ASP A 78 -10.84 6.28 -6.16
N GLY A 79 -11.22 5.04 -5.88
CA GLY A 79 -11.45 4.02 -6.89
C GLY A 79 -12.24 2.84 -6.37
N ILE A 80 -12.72 2.03 -7.29
CA ILE A 80 -13.37 0.76 -7.00
C ILE A 80 -12.86 -0.34 -7.92
N ILE A 81 -12.83 -1.56 -7.42
CA ILE A 81 -12.62 -2.76 -8.24
C ILE A 81 -13.86 -3.64 -8.13
N LYS A 82 -14.53 -3.86 -9.25
CA LYS A 82 -15.69 -4.76 -9.34
C LYS A 82 -15.23 -6.20 -9.28
N GLU A 83 -15.87 -7.00 -8.46
CA GLU A 83 -15.61 -8.44 -8.33
C GLU A 83 -16.64 -9.28 -9.12
N ASP A 84 -17.75 -8.67 -9.55
CA ASP A 84 -18.77 -9.28 -10.40
C ASP A 84 -19.23 -8.32 -11.52
N ILE A 85 -19.84 -8.88 -12.55
CA ILE A 85 -20.26 -8.13 -13.75
C ILE A 85 -21.28 -7.03 -13.42
N LEU A 86 -22.15 -7.28 -12.45
CA LEU A 86 -23.18 -6.32 -12.04
C LEU A 86 -22.64 -5.27 -11.05
N GLY A 87 -21.48 -5.52 -10.46
CA GLY A 87 -20.82 -4.61 -9.52
C GLY A 87 -21.47 -4.57 -8.13
N PHE A 88 -22.24 -5.58 -7.75
CA PHE A 88 -22.76 -5.72 -6.39
C PHE A 88 -21.65 -5.98 -5.38
N ASN A 89 -20.66 -6.79 -5.78
CA ASN A 89 -19.46 -6.98 -5.02
C ASN A 89 -18.33 -6.12 -5.61
N HIS A 90 -17.79 -5.23 -4.79
CA HIS A 90 -16.64 -4.40 -5.17
C HIS A 90 -15.78 -4.08 -3.96
N ILE A 91 -14.55 -3.72 -4.24
CA ILE A 91 -13.59 -3.22 -3.25
C ILE A 91 -13.47 -1.72 -3.45
N SER A 92 -13.75 -0.95 -2.41
CA SER A 92 -13.51 0.50 -2.38
C SER A 92 -12.06 0.79 -2.05
N ILE A 93 -11.46 1.75 -2.73
CA ILE A 93 -10.03 2.07 -2.60
C ILE A 93 -9.88 3.53 -2.19
N GLN A 94 -9.03 3.78 -1.20
CA GLN A 94 -8.47 5.09 -0.93
C GLN A 94 -6.94 5.02 -1.03
N ALA A 95 -6.35 5.95 -1.77
CA ALA A 95 -4.92 6.04 -2.01
C ALA A 95 -4.41 7.42 -1.59
N LYS A 96 -3.50 7.47 -0.62
CA LYS A 96 -2.88 8.70 -0.11
C LYS A 96 -1.39 8.73 -0.43
N ARG A 97 -1.02 9.53 -1.41
CA ARG A 97 0.38 9.83 -1.72
C ARG A 97 0.90 10.90 -0.77
N TYR A 98 1.27 10.49 0.42
CA TYR A 98 1.83 11.37 1.44
C TYR A 98 3.36 11.34 1.43
N ALA A 99 3.99 12.44 1.86
CA ALA A 99 5.40 12.46 2.19
C ALA A 99 5.70 11.46 3.32
N LEU A 100 6.92 10.93 3.37
CA LEU A 100 7.30 9.84 4.29
C LEU A 100 7.11 10.17 5.77
N ASP A 101 7.16 11.45 6.13
CA ASP A 101 6.96 11.96 7.49
C ASP A 101 5.52 12.38 7.80
N ASN A 102 4.63 12.32 6.82
CA ASN A 102 3.21 12.66 6.97
C ASN A 102 2.35 11.40 7.08
N ASN A 103 2.21 10.88 8.29
CA ASN A 103 1.49 9.65 8.54
C ASN A 103 -0.03 9.85 8.50
N VAL A 104 -0.74 8.83 8.04
CA VAL A 104 -2.21 8.79 7.99
C VAL A 104 -2.76 8.77 9.43
N GLN A 105 -3.65 9.73 9.70
CA GLN A 105 -4.25 9.93 11.01
C GLN A 105 -5.51 9.06 11.21
N ARG A 106 -5.86 8.81 12.47
CA ARG A 106 -7.05 8.05 12.83
C ARG A 106 -8.33 8.56 12.16
N HIS A 107 -8.55 9.87 12.15
CA HIS A 107 -9.77 10.46 11.58
C HIS A 107 -9.90 10.21 10.07
N GLU A 108 -8.79 10.10 9.34
CA GLU A 108 -8.80 9.79 7.91
C GLU A 108 -9.26 8.36 7.66
N VAL A 109 -8.76 7.41 8.46
CA VAL A 109 -9.21 6.02 8.41
C VAL A 109 -10.68 5.89 8.82
N GLN A 110 -11.11 6.60 9.86
CA GLN A 110 -12.51 6.63 10.29
C GLN A 110 -13.45 7.14 9.18
N SER A 111 -13.06 8.20 8.50
CA SER A 111 -13.83 8.73 7.35
C SER A 111 -13.96 7.71 6.23
N PHE A 112 -12.87 7.02 5.91
CA PHE A 112 -12.89 5.97 4.89
C PHE A 112 -13.76 4.78 5.30
N VAL A 113 -13.64 4.30 6.53
CA VAL A 113 -14.47 3.22 7.06
C VAL A 113 -15.95 3.60 7.00
N GLY A 114 -16.29 4.83 7.35
CA GLY A 114 -17.66 5.36 7.24
C GLY A 114 -18.16 5.34 5.79
N ALA A 115 -17.35 5.76 4.83
CA ALA A 115 -17.70 5.73 3.42
C ALA A 115 -17.90 4.28 2.90
N VAL A 116 -17.02 3.37 3.28
CA VAL A 116 -17.10 1.94 2.92
C VAL A 116 -18.33 1.28 3.52
N ALA A 117 -18.68 1.61 4.76
CA ALA A 117 -19.88 1.09 5.42
C ALA A 117 -21.19 1.46 4.68
N GLY A 118 -21.20 2.59 3.95
CA GLY A 118 -22.30 3.01 3.08
C GLY A 118 -22.38 2.27 1.75
N THR A 119 -21.40 1.45 1.40
CA THR A 119 -21.39 0.67 0.15
C THR A 119 -22.04 -0.71 0.34
N PRO A 120 -22.60 -1.32 -0.73
CA PRO A 120 -23.21 -2.65 -0.63
C PRO A 120 -22.24 -3.74 -0.19
N SER A 121 -21.01 -3.71 -0.68
CA SER A 121 -20.01 -4.76 -0.42
C SER A 121 -19.27 -4.63 0.91
N LYS A 122 -19.22 -3.42 1.47
CA LYS A 122 -18.54 -3.10 2.74
C LYS A 122 -17.07 -3.57 2.81
N LYS A 123 -16.40 -3.64 1.65
CA LYS A 123 -14.98 -3.97 1.52
C LYS A 123 -14.19 -2.74 1.13
N GLY A 124 -13.09 -2.49 1.80
CA GLY A 124 -12.23 -1.36 1.50
C GLY A 124 -10.76 -1.64 1.72
N VAL A 125 -9.92 -0.99 0.93
CA VAL A 125 -8.47 -0.98 1.04
C VAL A 125 -7.99 0.46 1.09
N PHE A 126 -7.27 0.81 2.14
CA PHE A 126 -6.61 2.11 2.29
C PHE A 126 -5.12 1.94 2.09
N ILE A 127 -4.54 2.63 1.13
CA ILE A 127 -3.12 2.51 0.77
C ILE A 127 -2.45 3.89 0.85
N THR A 128 -1.26 3.93 1.44
CA THR A 128 -0.45 5.14 1.53
C THR A 128 1.01 4.89 1.17
N THR A 129 1.71 5.94 0.76
CA THR A 129 3.17 5.95 0.58
C THR A 129 3.92 6.24 1.87
N SER A 130 3.24 6.70 2.91
CA SER A 130 3.80 6.95 4.25
C SER A 130 3.51 5.77 5.19
N ASP A 131 3.19 6.07 6.42
CA ASP A 131 2.82 5.08 7.44
C ASP A 131 1.51 5.51 8.12
N TYR A 132 1.03 4.72 9.07
CA TYR A 132 -0.16 4.99 9.86
C TYR A 132 0.25 5.36 11.29
N THR A 133 -0.47 6.32 11.88
CA THR A 133 -0.29 6.61 13.30
C THR A 133 -0.75 5.42 14.15
N LYS A 134 -0.22 5.33 15.38
CA LYS A 134 -0.67 4.33 16.35
C LYS A 134 -2.19 4.35 16.54
N GLY A 135 -2.78 5.55 16.66
CA GLY A 135 -4.22 5.70 16.79
C GLY A 135 -5.03 5.19 15.58
N ALA A 136 -4.47 5.33 14.36
CA ALA A 136 -5.08 4.76 13.15
C ALA A 136 -5.05 3.22 13.18
N MET A 137 -3.91 2.64 13.55
CA MET A 137 -3.73 1.19 13.66
C MET A 137 -4.65 0.58 14.71
N GLU A 138 -4.69 1.15 15.91
CA GLU A 138 -5.56 0.71 17.01
C GLU A 138 -7.05 0.75 16.61
N TYR A 139 -7.44 1.76 15.83
CA TYR A 139 -8.82 1.84 15.35
C TYR A 139 -9.17 0.68 14.40
N VAL A 140 -8.30 0.36 13.45
CA VAL A 140 -8.53 -0.76 12.52
C VAL A 140 -8.57 -2.10 13.27
N GLU A 141 -7.67 -2.30 14.22
CA GLU A 141 -7.67 -3.49 15.07
C GLU A 141 -8.98 -3.63 15.86
N SER A 142 -9.54 -2.53 16.36
CA SER A 142 -10.82 -2.55 17.07
C SER A 142 -12.00 -2.97 16.19
N LEU A 143 -11.94 -2.71 14.88
CA LEU A 143 -12.98 -3.14 13.93
C LEU A 143 -12.97 -4.65 13.69
N ASN A 144 -11.77 -5.25 13.67
CA ASN A 144 -11.59 -6.68 13.44
C ASN A 144 -11.93 -7.53 14.69
N GLY A 145 -11.99 -6.93 15.86
CA GLY A 145 -12.32 -7.58 17.12
C GLY A 145 -13.81 -7.58 17.49
N SER A 146 -14.67 -7.02 16.64
CA SER A 146 -16.11 -7.11 16.85
C SER A 146 -16.65 -8.41 16.27
N PRO A 147 -17.38 -9.24 17.07
CA PRO A 147 -17.98 -10.49 16.59
C PRO A 147 -19.07 -10.24 15.56
#